data_6baafac52a37548a65c972f2f658854a
#
_entry.id   6baafac52a37548a65c972f2f658854a
#
_cell.length_a   1.000
_cell.length_b   1.000
_cell.length_c   1.000
_cell.angle_alpha   90.00
_cell.angle_beta   90.00
_cell.angle_gamma   90.00
#
_symmetry.space_group_name_H-M   'P 1'
#
loop_
_entity.id
_entity.type
_entity.pdbx_description
1 polymer ?
#
loop_
_entity_poly.entity_id
_entity_poly.type
_entity_poly.pdbx_seq_one_letter_code
_entity_poly.pdbx_strand_id
1 'polypeptide(L)'
;MSDDFAEYPDDEDDPITLSPAVEEFLADPATPADVFSAFVAFLVDLRENPLPHLSMPVPGRPGMYSAPLRRDLGLVEYAVAEDTDPPQVYVSRVLRVD
;
A
#
# COMPACT_ATOMS: atom_id res chain seq x y z
N MET A 1 -9.26 30.43 -2.57
CA MET A 1 -9.10 29.74 -2.56
C MET A 1 -8.73 29.01 -2.41
N SER A 2 -8.76 28.93 -2.27
CA SER A 2 -8.36 28.16 -2.09
C SER A 2 -8.39 27.29 -2.28
N ASP A 3 -8.81 27.10 -2.14
CA ASP A 3 -8.99 26.21 -2.37
C ASP A 3 -8.61 25.45 -3.15
N ASP A 4 -8.47 25.62 -3.35
CA ASP A 4 -7.87 24.98 -4.25
C ASP A 4 -7.38 23.77 -3.87
N PHE A 5 -6.85 23.69 -2.86
CA PHE A 5 -6.41 22.51 -2.40
C PHE A 5 -7.56 21.70 -2.10
N ALA A 6 -8.55 22.25 -1.89
CA ALA A 6 -9.70 21.48 -1.68
C ALA A 6 -9.99 20.67 -2.87
N GLU A 7 -9.22 20.90 -3.85
CA GLU A 7 -9.53 20.26 -4.98
C GLU A 7 -8.69 19.14 -5.22
N TYR A 8 -8.42 18.34 -4.29
CA TYR A 8 -7.80 17.08 -4.56
C TYR A 8 -8.86 16.02 -4.51
N PRO A 9 -9.79 16.03 -5.42
CA PRO A 9 -10.84 15.02 -5.40
C PRO A 9 -10.29 13.63 -5.61
N ASP A 10 -9.14 13.52 -6.22
CA ASP A 10 -8.58 12.21 -6.45
C ASP A 10 -8.25 11.50 -5.17
N ASP A 11 -7.92 12.24 -4.13
CA ASP A 11 -7.60 11.61 -2.85
C ASP A 11 -8.79 10.89 -2.28
N GLU A 12 -9.98 11.43 -2.50
CA GLU A 12 -11.17 10.80 -1.97
C GLU A 12 -11.53 9.55 -2.75
N ASP A 13 -11.11 9.50 -4.00
CA ASP A 13 -11.43 8.36 -4.84
C ASP A 13 -10.33 7.31 -4.80
N ASP A 14 -9.21 7.60 -4.17
CA ASP A 14 -8.11 6.66 -4.10
C ASP A 14 -8.50 5.53 -3.15
N PRO A 15 -8.57 4.29 -3.63
CA PRO A 15 -8.95 3.18 -2.77
C PRO A 15 -7.86 2.76 -1.80
N ILE A 16 -6.68 3.36 -1.88
CA ILE A 16 -5.55 2.94 -1.07
C ILE A 16 -5.22 4.01 -0.03
N THR A 17 -5.17 3.59 1.24
CA THR A 17 -4.78 4.46 2.34
C THR A 17 -3.50 3.89 2.95
N LEU A 18 -2.57 4.75 3.30
CA LEU A 18 -1.30 4.35 3.90
C LEU A 18 -1.30 4.68 5.38
N SER A 19 -0.79 3.77 6.19
CA SER A 19 -0.66 4.02 7.63
C SER A 19 0.42 5.06 7.88
N PRO A 20 0.42 5.69 9.07
CA PRO A 20 1.51 6.61 9.41
C PRO A 20 2.89 5.97 9.33
N ALA A 21 3.01 4.69 9.71
CA ALA A 21 4.29 4.00 9.63
C ALA A 21 4.77 3.89 8.19
N VAL A 22 3.85 3.64 7.26
CA VAL A 22 4.20 3.56 5.85
C VAL A 22 4.56 4.92 5.30
N GLU A 23 3.85 5.96 5.73
CA GLU A 23 4.18 7.30 5.29
C GLU A 23 5.56 7.72 5.77
N GLU A 24 5.93 7.34 6.98
CA GLU A 24 7.27 7.59 7.48
C GLU A 24 8.32 6.84 6.68
N PHE A 25 8.01 5.60 6.32
CA PHE A 25 8.90 4.81 5.49
C PHE A 25 9.18 5.50 4.15
N LEU A 26 8.15 6.06 3.53
CA LEU A 26 8.31 6.73 2.25
C LEU A 26 9.05 8.05 2.37
N ALA A 27 8.92 8.72 3.51
CA ALA A 27 9.57 10.00 3.72
C ALA A 27 10.99 9.87 4.26
N ASP A 28 11.40 8.67 4.66
CA ASP A 28 12.70 8.46 5.29
C ASP A 28 13.80 8.49 4.25
N PRO A 29 14.75 9.43 4.35
CA PRO A 29 15.83 9.50 3.36
C PRO A 29 16.75 8.28 3.40
N ALA A 30 16.69 7.47 4.47
CA ALA A 30 17.49 6.26 4.54
C ALA A 30 16.87 5.09 3.79
N THR A 31 15.63 5.22 3.31
CA THR A 31 15.00 4.17 2.53
C THR A 31 15.72 4.02 1.20
N PRO A 32 16.26 2.83 0.89
CA PRO A 32 16.96 2.64 -0.39
C PRO A 32 16.05 2.91 -1.58
N ALA A 33 16.64 3.47 -2.64
CA ALA A 33 15.87 3.85 -3.81
C ALA A 33 15.20 2.65 -4.48
N ASP A 34 15.84 1.49 -4.48
CA ASP A 34 15.25 0.31 -5.10
C ASP A 34 14.06 -0.21 -4.30
N VAL A 35 14.11 -0.11 -2.97
CA VAL A 35 12.97 -0.49 -2.13
C VAL A 35 11.82 0.49 -2.36
N PHE A 36 12.13 1.77 -2.40
CA PHE A 36 11.12 2.80 -2.65
C PHE A 36 10.42 2.55 -3.99
N SER A 37 11.21 2.31 -5.04
CA SER A 37 10.64 2.07 -6.36
C SER A 37 9.78 0.81 -6.40
N ALA A 38 10.24 -0.24 -5.73
CA ALA A 38 9.47 -1.48 -5.67
C ALA A 38 8.14 -1.27 -4.97
N PHE A 39 8.14 -0.47 -3.91
CA PHE A 39 6.91 -0.21 -3.17
C PHE A 39 5.94 0.61 -4.00
N VAL A 40 6.43 1.62 -4.72
CA VAL A 40 5.55 2.43 -5.58
C VAL A 40 4.94 1.55 -6.66
N ALA A 41 5.73 0.66 -7.26
CA ALA A 41 5.19 -0.26 -8.25
C ALA A 41 4.12 -1.18 -7.66
N PHE A 42 4.32 -1.59 -6.41
CA PHE A 42 3.34 -2.43 -5.73
C PHE A 42 2.03 -1.67 -5.54
N LEU A 43 2.09 -0.38 -5.20
CA LEU A 43 0.87 0.42 -5.04
C LEU A 43 0.10 0.54 -6.35
N VAL A 44 0.82 0.64 -7.47
CA VAL A 44 0.15 0.68 -8.77
C VAL A 44 -0.59 -0.62 -9.01
N ASP A 45 0.05 -1.75 -8.69
CA ASP A 45 -0.59 -3.05 -8.87
C ASP A 45 -1.82 -3.17 -7.97
N LEU A 46 -1.74 -2.68 -6.74
CA LEU A 46 -2.89 -2.73 -5.83
C LEU A 46 -4.08 -1.95 -6.35
N ARG A 47 -3.83 -0.81 -6.98
CA ARG A 47 -4.93 -0.03 -7.53
C ARG A 47 -5.67 -0.77 -8.61
N GLU A 48 -4.98 -1.60 -9.36
CA GLU A 48 -5.59 -2.37 -10.42
C GLU A 48 -6.20 -3.66 -9.92
N ASN A 49 -5.63 -4.22 -8.86
CA ASN A 49 -6.08 -5.49 -8.32
C ASN A 49 -5.73 -5.56 -6.84
N PRO A 50 -6.73 -5.47 -5.94
CA PRO A 50 -6.43 -5.49 -4.49
C PRO A 50 -5.85 -6.81 -4.01
N LEU A 51 -5.91 -7.87 -4.81
CA LEU A 51 -5.29 -9.14 -4.45
C LEU A 51 -4.33 -9.53 -5.57
N PRO A 52 -3.15 -8.90 -5.64
CA PRO A 52 -2.19 -9.23 -6.69
C PRO A 52 -1.75 -10.68 -6.61
N HIS A 53 -1.16 -11.13 -7.69
CA HIS A 53 -0.84 -12.53 -7.93
C HIS A 53 -0.15 -13.22 -6.74
N LEU A 54 0.76 -12.56 -6.08
CA LEU A 54 1.53 -13.18 -5.01
C LEU A 54 1.03 -12.84 -3.62
N SER A 55 -0.15 -12.23 -3.50
CA SER A 55 -0.68 -11.92 -2.17
C SER A 55 -1.14 -13.19 -1.47
N MET A 56 -0.97 -13.21 -0.14
CA MET A 56 -1.35 -14.34 0.68
C MET A 56 -2.07 -13.84 1.92
N PRO A 57 -3.12 -14.54 2.36
CA PRO A 57 -3.79 -14.14 3.59
C PRO A 57 -2.87 -14.32 4.79
N VAL A 58 -2.99 -13.41 5.76
CA VAL A 58 -2.22 -13.52 6.99
C VAL A 58 -2.98 -14.44 7.93
N PRO A 59 -2.36 -15.53 8.41
CA PRO A 59 -3.06 -16.47 9.29
C PRO A 59 -3.58 -15.78 10.55
N GLY A 60 -4.83 -16.09 10.90
CA GLY A 60 -5.42 -15.56 12.12
C GLY A 60 -5.87 -14.12 12.03
N ARG A 61 -5.80 -13.51 10.85
CA ARG A 61 -6.20 -12.12 10.67
C ARG A 61 -7.08 -11.98 9.44
N PRO A 62 -8.37 -12.21 9.57
CA PRO A 62 -9.28 -12.10 8.42
C PRO A 62 -9.19 -10.72 7.78
N GLY A 63 -9.15 -10.70 6.46
CA GLY A 63 -9.06 -9.45 5.73
C GLY A 63 -7.66 -8.87 5.60
N MET A 64 -6.68 -9.49 6.23
CA MET A 64 -5.28 -9.05 6.14
C MET A 64 -4.52 -9.93 5.17
N TYR A 65 -3.67 -9.30 4.38
CA TYR A 65 -2.88 -9.98 3.37
C TYR A 65 -1.44 -9.49 3.40
N SER A 66 -0.55 -10.29 2.87
CA SER A 66 0.84 -9.88 2.66
C SER A 66 1.23 -10.20 1.23
N ALA A 67 2.15 -9.44 0.70
CA ALA A 67 2.66 -9.66 -0.65
C ALA A 67 4.11 -9.22 -0.72
N PRO A 68 4.96 -9.94 -1.48
CA PRO A 68 6.37 -9.57 -1.57
C PRO A 68 6.57 -8.40 -2.51
N LEU A 69 7.58 -7.60 -2.20
CA LEU A 69 8.06 -6.59 -3.13
C LEU A 69 8.91 -7.29 -4.19
N ARG A 70 9.12 -6.59 -5.31
CA ARG A 70 9.97 -7.12 -6.38
C ARG A 70 11.34 -7.46 -5.84
N ARG A 71 11.96 -8.48 -6.41
CA ARG A 71 13.33 -8.89 -6.08
C ARG A 71 13.49 -9.26 -4.61
N ASP A 72 12.40 -9.63 -3.98
CA ASP A 72 12.44 -10.02 -2.56
C ASP A 72 13.02 -8.93 -1.68
N LEU A 73 12.76 -7.67 -2.04
CA LEU A 73 13.26 -6.54 -1.26
C LEU A 73 12.51 -6.33 0.04
N GLY A 74 11.34 -6.93 0.17
CA GLY A 74 10.57 -6.78 1.39
C GLY A 74 9.20 -7.40 1.25
N LEU A 75 8.38 -7.16 2.26
CA LEU A 75 7.03 -7.70 2.35
C LEU A 75 6.11 -6.57 2.76
N VAL A 76 4.95 -6.48 2.13
CA VAL A 76 3.96 -5.47 2.46
C VAL A 76 2.77 -6.15 3.11
N GLU A 77 2.29 -5.62 4.23
CA GLU A 77 1.07 -6.11 4.87
C GLU A 77 -0.02 -5.07 4.69
N TYR A 78 -1.21 -5.52 4.32
CA TYR A 78 -2.31 -4.62 4.05
C TYR A 78 -3.64 -5.31 4.33
N ALA A 79 -4.67 -4.50 4.54
CA ALA A 79 -6.02 -4.99 4.77
C ALA A 79 -6.89 -4.59 3.58
N VAL A 80 -7.84 -5.46 3.24
CA VAL A 80 -8.76 -5.21 2.14
C VAL A 80 -10.18 -5.26 2.68
N ALA A 81 -10.93 -4.19 2.46
CA ALA A 81 -12.35 -4.13 2.79
C ALA A 81 -13.11 -4.35 1.50
N GLU A 82 -13.59 -5.56 1.31
CA GLU A 82 -14.24 -5.95 0.07
C GLU A 82 -15.71 -5.58 0.02
N ASP A 83 -16.26 -5.14 1.14
CA ASP A 83 -17.66 -4.77 1.18
C ASP A 83 -17.92 -3.38 0.63
N THR A 84 -16.90 -2.72 0.12
CA THR A 84 -17.03 -1.42 -0.55
C THR A 84 -16.79 -1.59 -2.04
N ASP A 85 -17.22 -0.61 -2.82
CA ASP A 85 -17.06 -0.64 -4.27
C ASP A 85 -16.59 0.75 -4.73
N PRO A 86 -15.30 0.87 -5.11
CA PRO A 86 -14.30 -0.21 -5.18
C PRO A 86 -13.83 -0.65 -3.80
N PRO A 87 -13.23 -1.82 -3.69
CA PRO A 87 -12.69 -2.26 -2.41
C PRO A 87 -11.65 -1.30 -1.88
N GLN A 88 -11.67 -1.06 -0.57
CA GLN A 88 -10.73 -0.17 0.07
C GLN A 88 -9.56 -0.97 0.60
N VAL A 89 -8.35 -0.43 0.44
CA VAL A 89 -7.13 -1.09 0.87
C VAL A 89 -6.40 -0.20 1.85
N TYR A 90 -6.01 -0.75 2.98
CA TYR A 90 -5.23 -0.03 3.98
C TYR A 90 -3.87 -0.72 4.11
N VAL A 91 -2.80 -0.04 3.68
CA VAL A 91 -1.45 -0.59 3.77
C VAL A 91 -0.91 -0.29 5.16
N SER A 92 -0.71 -1.34 5.95
CA SER A 92 -0.40 -1.16 7.37
C SER A 92 1.10 -1.07 7.64
N ARG A 93 1.93 -1.82 6.90
CA ARG A 93 3.37 -1.71 7.12
C ARG A 93 4.15 -2.38 6.00
N VAL A 94 5.42 -2.01 5.93
CA VAL A 94 6.38 -2.58 5.00
C VAL A 94 7.50 -3.17 5.82
N LEU A 95 7.81 -4.44 5.57
CA LEU A 95 8.89 -5.14 6.25
C LEU A 95 10.01 -5.34 5.24
N ARG A 96 11.20 -4.86 5.58
CA ARG A 96 12.34 -4.99 4.69
C ARG A 96 13.07 -6.29 4.97
N VAL A 97 13.62 -6.85 3.92
CA VAL A 97 14.47 -8.04 4.02
C VAL A 97 15.90 -7.55 4.02
N ASP A 98 16.64 -7.84 5.06
CA ASP A 98 18.04 -7.41 5.14
C ASP A 98 18.99 -8.49 4.69
#